data_5acd7b7f686caced4d200e0cbb41f1f0
#
_entry.id   5acd7b7f686caced4d200e0cbb41f1f0
#
_cell.length_a   1.000
_cell.length_b   1.000
_cell.length_c   1.000
_cell.angle_alpha   90.00
_cell.angle_beta   90.00
_cell.angle_gamma   90.00
#
_symmetry.space_group_name_H-M   'P 1'
#
loop_
_entity.id
_entity.type
_entity.pdbx_description
1 polymer ?
#
loop_
_entity_poly.entity_id
_entity_poly.type
_entity_poly.pdbx_seq_one_letter_code
_entity_poly.pdbx_strand_id
1 'polypeptide(L)'
;RQVHLEDGGRVRYRKTCEIDGQVLTEDEIGKGYEIHKDSVIPITDDDLANMPLPTAKAIEIVAFIDRSAVDAVQYGAGSYYLTADGPVAAKPYVLLRQALERNEKVAVAKFALRGRERLGLLRPLGDALLLSGLHWADEIRSPAELAPPDTELTDQEIEGALALMDTMAADRLEELGDELTDHYTEALHEVIAAKAEDR
;
A
#
# COMPACT_ATOMS: atom_id res chain seq x y z
N ARG A 1 -11.27 19.62 1.32
CA ARG A 1 -10.65 20.64 0.41
C ARG A 1 -10.29 21.87 1.22
N GLN A 2 -9.22 22.58 0.86
CA GLN A 2 -8.83 23.82 1.52
C GLN A 2 -9.55 25.00 0.87
N VAL A 3 -10.04 25.92 1.71
CA VAL A 3 -10.73 27.14 1.27
C VAL A 3 -10.13 28.34 2.00
N HIS A 4 -10.20 29.50 1.35
CA HIS A 4 -9.88 30.78 1.95
C HIS A 4 -11.03 31.18 2.89
N LEU A 5 -10.68 31.49 4.15
CA LEU A 5 -11.71 31.67 5.19
C LEU A 5 -12.55 32.94 5.01
N GLU A 6 -12.01 33.95 4.34
CA GLU A 6 -12.71 35.24 4.14
C GLU A 6 -13.81 35.15 3.08
N ASP A 7 -13.57 34.45 1.97
CA ASP A 7 -14.44 34.47 0.78
C ASP A 7 -14.94 33.08 0.34
N GLY A 8 -14.49 32.00 0.99
CA GLY A 8 -14.81 30.62 0.65
C GLY A 8 -14.17 30.12 -0.64
N GLY A 9 -13.25 30.90 -1.24
CA GLY A 9 -12.56 30.55 -2.46
C GLY A 9 -11.69 29.30 -2.31
N ARG A 10 -11.57 28.51 -3.37
CA ARG A 10 -10.70 27.30 -3.36
C ARG A 10 -9.23 27.68 -3.35
N VAL A 11 -8.48 27.14 -2.41
CA VAL A 11 -7.01 27.23 -2.40
C VAL A 11 -6.45 26.35 -3.52
N ARG A 12 -5.53 26.91 -4.33
CA ARG A 12 -4.75 26.19 -5.34
C ARG A 12 -3.28 26.31 -5.03
N TYR A 13 -2.55 25.21 -5.25
CA TYR A 13 -1.09 25.20 -5.12
C TYR A 13 -0.46 25.46 -6.50
N ARG A 14 0.62 26.23 -6.52
CA ARG A 14 1.49 26.40 -7.69
C ARG A 14 2.87 25.89 -7.32
N LYS A 15 3.46 25.11 -8.21
CA LYS A 15 4.84 24.65 -8.06
C LYS A 15 5.75 25.82 -8.47
N THR A 16 6.72 26.13 -7.61
CA THR A 16 7.67 27.22 -7.85
C THR A 16 9.09 26.69 -7.74
N CYS A 17 10.00 27.23 -8.54
CA CYS A 17 11.43 26.98 -8.42
C CYS A 17 11.96 27.63 -7.14
N GLU A 18 12.74 26.90 -6.35
CA GLU A 18 13.31 27.42 -5.10
C GLU A 18 14.41 28.45 -5.35
N ILE A 19 15.09 28.38 -6.51
CA ILE A 19 16.23 29.26 -6.82
C ILE A 19 15.78 30.67 -7.24
N ASP A 20 14.77 30.78 -8.08
CA ASP A 20 14.35 32.04 -8.68
C ASP A 20 12.89 32.44 -8.40
N GLY A 21 12.13 31.57 -7.71
CA GLY A 21 10.74 31.81 -7.33
C GLY A 21 9.74 31.76 -8.49
N GLN A 22 10.16 31.39 -9.71
CA GLN A 22 9.25 31.29 -10.85
C GLN A 22 8.22 30.19 -10.66
N VAL A 23 6.99 30.45 -11.09
CA VAL A 23 5.92 29.43 -11.17
C VAL A 23 6.18 28.57 -12.39
N LEU A 24 6.35 27.25 -12.14
CA LEU A 24 6.67 26.27 -13.17
C LEU A 24 5.42 25.61 -13.76
N THR A 25 5.48 25.35 -15.04
CA THR A 25 4.54 24.47 -15.75
C THR A 25 4.96 23.00 -15.62
N GLU A 26 4.08 22.05 -15.96
CA GLU A 26 4.38 20.61 -15.81
C GLU A 26 5.55 20.15 -16.69
N ASP A 27 5.72 20.76 -17.87
CA ASP A 27 6.79 20.48 -18.83
C ASP A 27 8.17 21.05 -18.42
N GLU A 28 8.19 22.01 -17.49
CA GLU A 28 9.42 22.55 -16.90
C GLU A 28 9.89 21.77 -15.68
N ILE A 29 9.12 20.76 -15.21
CA ILE A 29 9.41 20.00 -14.02
C ILE A 29 9.93 18.62 -14.40
N GLY A 30 11.21 18.37 -14.10
CA GLY A 30 11.88 17.09 -14.29
C GLY A 30 11.98 16.29 -12.99
N LYS A 31 12.51 15.08 -13.11
CA LYS A 31 12.91 14.23 -11.98
C LYS A 31 14.41 14.41 -11.75
N GLY A 32 14.83 14.36 -10.48
CA GLY A 32 16.24 14.44 -10.12
C GLY A 32 16.58 13.47 -9.01
N TYR A 33 17.82 12.99 -9.02
CA TYR A 33 18.40 12.19 -7.95
C TYR A 33 19.39 13.05 -7.16
N GLU A 34 19.14 13.27 -5.87
CA GLU A 34 20.01 14.03 -4.98
C GLU A 34 21.15 13.13 -4.51
N ILE A 35 22.38 13.47 -4.92
CA ILE A 35 23.60 12.78 -4.46
C ILE A 35 24.05 13.36 -3.13
N HIS A 36 24.01 14.68 -3.02
CA HIS A 36 24.33 15.45 -1.82
C HIS A 36 23.36 16.63 -1.75
N LYS A 37 23.27 17.25 -0.58
CA LYS A 37 22.33 18.34 -0.26
C LYS A 37 22.20 19.45 -1.31
N ASP A 38 23.24 19.67 -2.13
CA ASP A 38 23.27 20.74 -3.15
C ASP A 38 23.61 20.20 -4.55
N SER A 39 23.52 18.90 -4.75
CA SER A 39 23.86 18.26 -6.04
C SER A 39 22.79 17.27 -6.48
N VAL A 40 22.00 17.71 -7.45
CA VAL A 40 20.92 16.90 -8.06
C VAL A 40 21.30 16.54 -9.49
N ILE A 41 21.28 15.24 -9.81
CA ILE A 41 21.40 14.75 -11.18
C ILE A 41 20.00 14.71 -11.79
N PRO A 42 19.74 15.42 -12.88
CA PRO A 42 18.46 15.29 -13.56
C PRO A 42 18.33 13.90 -14.21
N ILE A 43 17.17 13.29 -14.06
CA ILE A 43 16.80 12.00 -14.66
C ILE A 43 15.70 12.26 -15.67
N THR A 44 15.99 12.02 -16.93
CA THR A 44 15.03 12.21 -18.02
C THR A 44 14.06 11.05 -18.13
N ASP A 45 12.91 11.27 -18.79
CA ASP A 45 11.98 10.18 -19.08
C ASP A 45 12.60 9.15 -20.03
N ASP A 46 13.52 9.56 -20.92
CA ASP A 46 14.29 8.64 -21.76
C ASP A 46 15.24 7.76 -20.96
N ASP A 47 15.90 8.30 -19.92
CA ASP A 47 16.74 7.49 -19.02
C ASP A 47 15.90 6.40 -18.32
N LEU A 48 14.69 6.77 -17.87
CA LEU A 48 13.78 5.83 -17.22
C LEU A 48 13.19 4.79 -18.20
N ALA A 49 12.91 5.20 -19.44
CA ALA A 49 12.37 4.31 -20.47
C ALA A 49 13.42 3.28 -20.93
N ASN A 50 14.68 3.67 -20.95
CA ASN A 50 15.80 2.82 -21.35
C ASN A 50 16.45 2.04 -20.21
N MET A 51 15.92 2.17 -18.98
CA MET A 51 16.40 1.30 -17.89
C MET A 51 16.14 -0.17 -18.23
N PRO A 52 17.15 -1.04 -18.14
CA PRO A 52 17.03 -2.46 -18.45
C PRO A 52 16.31 -3.20 -17.30
N LEU A 53 15.03 -2.89 -17.07
CA LEU A 53 14.21 -3.59 -16.10
C LEU A 53 13.53 -4.79 -16.77
N PRO A 54 13.87 -6.03 -16.40
CA PRO A 54 13.22 -7.24 -16.93
C PRO A 54 11.71 -7.23 -16.69
N THR A 55 11.25 -6.52 -15.67
CA THR A 55 9.85 -6.42 -15.23
C THR A 55 9.05 -5.30 -15.92
N ALA A 56 9.63 -4.54 -16.87
CA ALA A 56 8.98 -3.39 -17.49
C ALA A 56 7.61 -3.71 -18.14
N LYS A 57 7.42 -4.95 -18.60
CA LYS A 57 6.18 -5.44 -19.24
C LYS A 57 5.74 -6.83 -18.75
N ALA A 58 6.26 -7.30 -17.61
CA ALA A 58 5.98 -8.63 -17.10
C ALA A 58 5.88 -8.62 -15.57
N ILE A 59 5.13 -9.57 -15.04
CA ILE A 59 5.20 -9.95 -13.63
C ILE A 59 6.13 -11.15 -13.56
N GLU A 60 7.31 -10.95 -12.99
CA GLU A 60 8.33 -11.99 -12.83
C GLU A 60 8.08 -12.74 -11.52
N ILE A 61 7.70 -14.00 -11.60
CA ILE A 61 7.56 -14.87 -10.41
C ILE A 61 8.95 -15.31 -9.96
N VAL A 62 9.31 -14.93 -8.73
CA VAL A 62 10.59 -15.25 -8.11
C VAL A 62 10.54 -16.58 -7.37
N ALA A 63 9.46 -16.82 -6.61
CA ALA A 63 9.31 -18.01 -5.78
C ALA A 63 7.84 -18.27 -5.44
N PHE A 64 7.56 -19.50 -4.99
CA PHE A 64 6.29 -19.89 -4.37
C PHE A 64 6.57 -20.25 -2.90
N ILE A 65 5.82 -19.64 -2.00
CA ILE A 65 5.98 -19.81 -0.55
C ILE A 65 4.64 -20.11 0.11
N ASP A 66 4.67 -20.57 1.35
CA ASP A 66 3.46 -20.71 2.16
C ASP A 66 2.91 -19.34 2.53
N ARG A 67 1.60 -19.20 2.50
CA ARG A 67 0.96 -17.92 2.82
C ARG A 67 1.33 -17.42 4.23
N SER A 68 1.48 -18.34 5.19
CA SER A 68 1.87 -18.04 6.57
C SER A 68 3.32 -17.57 6.73
N ALA A 69 4.15 -17.73 5.69
CA ALA A 69 5.53 -17.24 5.70
C ALA A 69 5.66 -15.73 5.43
N VAL A 70 4.54 -15.05 5.11
CA VAL A 70 4.53 -13.60 4.87
C VAL A 70 4.00 -12.90 6.12
N ASP A 71 4.85 -12.15 6.78
CA ASP A 71 4.46 -11.32 7.92
C ASP A 71 3.63 -10.12 7.49
N ALA A 72 2.69 -9.70 8.33
CA ALA A 72 1.82 -8.55 8.05
C ALA A 72 2.60 -7.25 7.81
N VAL A 73 3.75 -7.06 8.48
CA VAL A 73 4.63 -5.89 8.29
C VAL A 73 5.20 -5.79 6.88
N GLN A 74 5.28 -6.90 6.16
CA GLN A 74 5.79 -6.95 4.79
C GLN A 74 4.79 -6.40 3.76
N TYR A 75 3.49 -6.32 4.10
CA TYR A 75 2.50 -5.78 3.16
C TYR A 75 2.64 -4.27 3.01
N GLY A 76 2.86 -3.85 1.76
CA GLY A 76 2.90 -2.45 1.36
C GLY A 76 1.52 -1.91 0.97
N ALA A 77 1.50 -0.63 0.63
CA ALA A 77 0.29 0.02 0.17
C ALA A 77 -0.10 -0.44 -1.26
N GLY A 78 -1.33 -0.85 -1.40
CA GLY A 78 -2.00 -1.14 -2.67
C GLY A 78 -2.04 -2.61 -3.05
N SER A 79 -3.23 -3.01 -3.46
CA SER A 79 -3.50 -4.30 -4.06
C SER A 79 -4.24 -4.10 -5.38
N TYR A 80 -3.99 -4.97 -6.34
CA TYR A 80 -4.50 -4.89 -7.70
C TYR A 80 -5.10 -6.22 -8.11
N TYR A 81 -6.32 -6.20 -8.63
CA TYR A 81 -6.88 -7.34 -9.33
C TYR A 81 -6.21 -7.45 -10.70
N LEU A 82 -5.74 -8.66 -11.01
CA LEU A 82 -5.21 -8.96 -12.33
C LEU A 82 -6.31 -9.55 -13.22
N THR A 83 -6.26 -9.21 -14.49
CA THR A 83 -7.11 -9.76 -15.53
C THR A 83 -6.27 -10.32 -16.65
N ALA A 84 -6.77 -11.36 -17.34
CA ALA A 84 -6.13 -11.86 -18.53
C ALA A 84 -6.37 -10.88 -19.70
N ASP A 85 -5.31 -10.48 -20.38
CA ASP A 85 -5.41 -9.64 -21.58
C ASP A 85 -5.52 -10.52 -22.83
N GLY A 86 -6.76 -10.63 -23.31
CA GLY A 86 -7.11 -11.42 -24.48
C GLY A 86 -7.12 -12.94 -24.27
N PRO A 87 -7.55 -13.69 -25.29
CA PRO A 87 -7.79 -15.14 -25.19
C PRO A 87 -6.50 -15.96 -24.99
N VAL A 88 -5.36 -15.46 -25.43
CA VAL A 88 -4.06 -16.16 -25.28
C VAL A 88 -3.63 -16.18 -23.80
N ALA A 89 -3.89 -15.11 -23.06
CA ALA A 89 -3.55 -14.99 -21.65
C ALA A 89 -4.52 -15.73 -20.72
N ALA A 90 -5.72 -16.05 -21.17
CA ALA A 90 -6.76 -16.65 -20.34
C ALA A 90 -6.36 -18.03 -19.78
N LYS A 91 -5.80 -18.91 -20.60
CA LYS A 91 -5.42 -20.27 -20.17
C LYS A 91 -4.29 -20.27 -19.13
N PRO A 92 -3.15 -19.58 -19.32
CA PRO A 92 -2.10 -19.50 -18.29
C PRO A 92 -2.56 -18.78 -17.02
N TYR A 93 -3.43 -17.78 -17.12
CA TYR A 93 -4.03 -17.12 -15.96
C TYR A 93 -4.83 -18.09 -15.08
N VAL A 94 -5.76 -18.84 -15.67
CA VAL A 94 -6.59 -19.82 -14.96
C VAL A 94 -5.74 -20.95 -14.38
N LEU A 95 -4.74 -21.42 -15.15
CA LEU A 95 -3.82 -22.46 -14.68
C LEU A 95 -3.04 -22.01 -13.43
N LEU A 96 -2.46 -20.82 -13.47
CA LEU A 96 -1.71 -20.26 -12.32
C LEU A 96 -2.62 -20.10 -11.10
N ARG A 97 -3.82 -19.51 -11.27
CA ARG A 97 -4.79 -19.35 -10.20
C ARG A 97 -5.13 -20.67 -9.51
N GLN A 98 -5.50 -21.68 -10.30
CA GLN A 98 -5.86 -22.99 -9.78
C GLN A 98 -4.68 -23.73 -9.12
N ALA A 99 -3.47 -23.58 -9.67
CA ALA A 99 -2.28 -24.18 -9.09
C ALA A 99 -1.95 -23.58 -7.71
N LEU A 100 -2.03 -22.26 -7.57
CA LEU A 100 -1.84 -21.57 -6.29
C LEU A 100 -2.90 -21.97 -5.26
N GLU A 101 -4.16 -22.06 -5.69
CA GLU A 101 -5.29 -22.44 -4.83
C GLU A 101 -5.14 -23.87 -4.30
N ARG A 102 -4.83 -24.84 -5.17
CA ARG A 102 -4.70 -26.26 -4.79
C ARG A 102 -3.51 -26.55 -3.88
N ASN A 103 -2.42 -25.79 -3.99
CA ASN A 103 -1.22 -25.96 -3.18
C ASN A 103 -1.19 -25.06 -1.95
N GLU A 104 -2.21 -24.22 -1.73
CA GLU A 104 -2.23 -23.23 -0.64
C GLU A 104 -1.00 -22.31 -0.62
N LYS A 105 -0.36 -22.14 -1.80
CA LYS A 105 0.84 -21.31 -2.00
C LYS A 105 0.45 -19.92 -2.50
N VAL A 106 1.39 -19.00 -2.28
CA VAL A 106 1.39 -17.66 -2.87
C VAL A 106 2.67 -17.48 -3.66
N ALA A 107 2.64 -16.64 -4.68
CA ALA A 107 3.82 -16.35 -5.47
C ALA A 107 4.42 -15.00 -5.06
N VAL A 108 5.70 -14.98 -4.74
CA VAL A 108 6.49 -13.75 -4.62
C VAL A 108 6.92 -13.34 -6.02
N ALA A 109 6.62 -12.12 -6.39
CA ALA A 109 6.86 -11.62 -7.74
C ALA A 109 7.46 -10.22 -7.72
N LYS A 110 8.15 -9.87 -8.80
CA LYS A 110 8.59 -8.51 -9.11
C LYS A 110 7.76 -7.99 -10.27
N PHE A 111 7.44 -6.71 -10.23
CA PHE A 111 6.68 -6.05 -11.29
C PHE A 111 7.02 -4.56 -11.37
N ALA A 112 6.89 -3.98 -12.53
CA ALA A 112 7.05 -2.54 -12.71
C ALA A 112 5.70 -1.83 -12.62
N LEU A 113 5.63 -0.80 -11.78
CA LEU A 113 4.48 0.08 -11.68
C LEU A 113 4.93 1.54 -11.64
N ARG A 114 4.45 2.35 -12.59
CA ARG A 114 4.79 3.77 -12.72
C ARG A 114 6.31 4.03 -12.78
N GLY A 115 7.01 3.21 -13.57
CA GLY A 115 8.46 3.35 -13.78
C GLY A 115 9.33 2.88 -12.61
N ARG A 116 8.78 2.16 -11.64
CA ARG A 116 9.55 1.58 -10.52
C ARG A 116 9.29 0.09 -10.41
N GLU A 117 10.35 -0.68 -10.19
CA GLU A 117 10.24 -2.08 -9.80
C GLU A 117 9.73 -2.19 -8.37
N ARG A 118 8.81 -3.12 -8.16
CA ARG A 118 8.18 -3.39 -6.87
C ARG A 118 8.18 -4.87 -6.58
N LEU A 119 8.23 -5.21 -5.32
CA LEU A 119 7.97 -6.54 -4.82
C LEU A 119 6.47 -6.72 -4.62
N GLY A 120 5.95 -7.91 -4.93
CA GLY A 120 4.53 -8.20 -4.76
C GLY A 120 4.25 -9.64 -4.43
N LEU A 121 3.09 -9.85 -3.84
CA LEU A 121 2.54 -11.15 -3.50
C LEU A 121 1.32 -11.42 -4.37
N LEU A 122 1.41 -12.46 -5.18
CA LEU A 122 0.34 -12.91 -6.05
C LEU A 122 -0.38 -14.10 -5.42
N ARG A 123 -1.70 -13.98 -5.24
CA ARG A 123 -2.54 -15.01 -4.64
C ARG A 123 -3.91 -15.11 -5.30
N PRO A 124 -4.57 -16.26 -5.22
CA PRO A 124 -5.97 -16.35 -5.61
C PRO A 124 -6.87 -15.62 -4.61
N LEU A 125 -7.92 -15.00 -5.13
CA LEU A 125 -9.01 -14.43 -4.35
C LEU A 125 -10.33 -14.65 -5.11
N GLY A 126 -11.09 -15.67 -4.71
CA GLY A 126 -12.22 -16.16 -5.50
C GLY A 126 -11.77 -16.55 -6.91
N ASP A 127 -12.45 -16.07 -7.92
CA ASP A 127 -12.14 -16.35 -9.32
C ASP A 127 -11.06 -15.44 -9.92
N ALA A 128 -10.45 -14.56 -9.12
CA ALA A 128 -9.43 -13.62 -9.56
C ALA A 128 -8.05 -13.91 -8.97
N LEU A 129 -7.02 -13.33 -9.59
CA LEU A 129 -5.69 -13.18 -9.00
C LEU A 129 -5.54 -11.78 -8.43
N LEU A 130 -5.08 -11.71 -7.19
CA LEU A 130 -4.76 -10.47 -6.48
C LEU A 130 -3.25 -10.33 -6.36
N LEU A 131 -2.72 -9.19 -6.79
CA LEU A 131 -1.33 -8.78 -6.60
C LEU A 131 -1.28 -7.72 -5.51
N SER A 132 -0.76 -8.05 -4.33
CA SER A 132 -0.56 -7.12 -3.23
C SER A 132 0.90 -6.66 -3.20
N GLY A 133 1.14 -5.35 -3.11
CA GLY A 133 2.48 -4.81 -2.96
C GLY A 133 3.12 -5.29 -1.66
N LEU A 134 4.41 -5.59 -1.70
CA LEU A 134 5.24 -5.86 -0.53
C LEU A 134 6.30 -4.78 -0.38
N HIS A 135 6.72 -4.54 0.83
CA HIS A 135 7.91 -3.76 1.13
C HIS A 135 9.18 -4.58 0.82
N TRP A 136 10.21 -3.90 0.35
CA TRP A 136 11.55 -4.47 0.31
C TRP A 136 12.08 -4.65 1.73
N ALA A 137 12.99 -5.59 1.95
CA ALA A 137 13.51 -5.88 3.28
C ALA A 137 14.20 -4.68 3.96
N ASP A 138 14.81 -3.80 3.17
CA ASP A 138 15.47 -2.57 3.62
C ASP A 138 14.51 -1.42 3.94
N GLU A 139 13.26 -1.51 3.51
CA GLU A 139 12.19 -0.56 3.87
C GLU A 139 11.59 -0.85 5.26
N ILE A 140 11.82 -2.07 5.80
CA ILE A 140 11.26 -2.50 7.09
C ILE A 140 12.27 -2.20 8.20
N ARG A 141 11.88 -1.30 9.12
CA ARG A 141 12.71 -0.97 10.28
C ARG A 141 12.58 -2.04 11.35
N SER A 142 13.72 -2.37 11.99
CA SER A 142 13.71 -3.27 13.14
C SER A 142 13.00 -2.60 14.34
N PRO A 143 12.08 -3.28 15.03
CA PRO A 143 11.45 -2.77 16.25
C PRO A 143 12.33 -2.96 17.49
N ALA A 144 13.53 -3.52 17.37
CA ALA A 144 14.36 -3.93 18.52
C ALA A 144 14.66 -2.78 19.51
N GLU A 145 14.80 -1.54 19.02
CA GLU A 145 15.04 -0.37 19.88
C GLU A 145 13.76 0.22 20.49
N LEU A 146 12.59 -0.27 20.06
CA LEU A 146 11.28 0.21 20.55
C LEU A 146 10.68 -0.74 21.58
N ALA A 147 11.28 -1.90 21.78
CA ALA A 147 10.82 -2.84 22.80
C ALA A 147 10.96 -2.22 24.19
N PRO A 148 9.93 -2.31 25.05
CA PRO A 148 10.06 -1.91 26.45
C PRO A 148 11.10 -2.78 27.15
N PRO A 149 11.69 -2.31 28.27
CA PRO A 149 12.58 -3.15 29.07
C PRO A 149 11.82 -4.39 29.57
N ASP A 150 12.57 -5.47 29.78
CA ASP A 150 12.03 -6.70 30.33
C ASP A 150 11.29 -6.42 31.64
N THR A 151 10.04 -6.82 31.70
CA THR A 151 9.17 -6.68 32.87
C THR A 151 8.72 -8.07 33.31
N GLU A 152 8.94 -8.37 34.59
CA GLU A 152 8.46 -9.64 35.16
C GLU A 152 6.93 -9.63 35.22
N LEU A 153 6.32 -10.66 34.68
CA LEU A 153 4.89 -10.91 34.75
C LEU A 153 4.63 -12.15 35.57
N THR A 154 3.59 -12.14 36.38
CA THR A 154 3.13 -13.31 37.11
C THR A 154 2.21 -14.17 36.22
N ASP A 155 2.16 -15.48 36.48
CA ASP A 155 1.26 -16.38 35.77
C ASP A 155 -0.21 -15.94 35.89
N GLN A 156 -0.59 -15.38 37.04
CA GLN A 156 -1.95 -14.89 37.30
C GLN A 156 -2.30 -13.68 36.42
N GLU A 157 -1.36 -12.77 36.13
CA GLU A 157 -1.57 -11.66 35.22
C GLU A 157 -1.74 -12.16 33.80
N ILE A 158 -0.95 -13.13 33.37
CA ILE A 158 -1.07 -13.76 32.06
C ILE A 158 -2.41 -14.49 31.92
N GLU A 159 -2.81 -15.29 32.88
CA GLU A 159 -4.10 -16.00 32.91
C GLU A 159 -5.28 -15.01 32.85
N GLY A 160 -5.22 -13.90 33.59
CA GLY A 160 -6.23 -12.86 33.57
C GLY A 160 -6.36 -12.19 32.19
N ALA A 161 -5.22 -11.94 31.55
CA ALA A 161 -5.20 -11.38 30.18
C ALA A 161 -5.80 -12.35 29.15
N LEU A 162 -5.43 -13.64 29.24
CA LEU A 162 -5.99 -14.68 28.35
C LEU A 162 -7.50 -14.83 28.54
N ALA A 163 -8.01 -14.84 29.77
CA ALA A 163 -9.43 -14.91 30.04
C ALA A 163 -10.20 -13.70 29.47
N LEU A 164 -9.61 -12.49 29.51
CA LEU A 164 -10.19 -11.31 28.86
C LEU A 164 -10.21 -11.46 27.34
N MET A 165 -9.12 -11.91 26.74
CA MET A 165 -9.05 -12.16 25.29
C MET A 165 -10.11 -13.17 24.83
N ASP A 166 -10.34 -14.24 25.59
CA ASP A 166 -11.37 -15.24 25.28
C ASP A 166 -12.79 -14.64 25.30
N THR A 167 -13.05 -13.68 26.17
CA THR A 167 -14.37 -13.00 26.22
C THR A 167 -14.61 -12.05 25.03
N MET A 168 -13.54 -11.61 24.37
CA MET A 168 -13.58 -10.67 23.24
C MET A 168 -13.24 -11.35 21.91
N ALA A 169 -13.04 -12.67 21.91
CA ALA A 169 -12.66 -13.40 20.71
C ALA A 169 -13.79 -13.38 19.68
N ALA A 170 -13.42 -13.13 18.44
CA ALA A 170 -14.26 -13.29 17.26
C ALA A 170 -13.50 -14.09 16.20
N ASP A 171 -14.18 -14.98 15.51
CA ASP A 171 -13.55 -15.83 14.49
C ASP A 171 -13.33 -15.09 13.17
N ARG A 172 -14.12 -14.08 12.90
CA ARG A 172 -14.09 -13.30 11.64
C ARG A 172 -14.35 -11.82 11.87
N LEU A 173 -13.74 -11.00 11.02
CA LEU A 173 -13.96 -9.55 11.01
C LEU A 173 -15.43 -9.17 10.79
N GLU A 174 -16.16 -9.95 9.98
CA GLU A 174 -17.57 -9.70 9.66
C GLU A 174 -18.50 -9.83 10.89
N GLU A 175 -18.06 -10.56 11.92
CA GLU A 175 -18.81 -10.73 13.17
C GLU A 175 -18.81 -9.46 14.03
N LEU A 176 -17.85 -8.57 13.80
CA LEU A 176 -17.74 -7.31 14.54
C LEU A 176 -18.75 -6.24 14.06
N GLY A 177 -19.37 -6.46 12.90
CA GLY A 177 -20.50 -5.67 12.41
C GLY A 177 -20.33 -4.15 12.55
N ASP A 178 -21.27 -3.54 13.27
CA ASP A 178 -21.32 -2.09 13.46
C ASP A 178 -20.14 -1.51 14.26
N GLU A 179 -19.39 -2.34 15.02
CA GLU A 179 -18.20 -1.89 15.74
C GLU A 179 -17.07 -1.46 14.81
N LEU A 180 -17.08 -1.90 13.53
CA LEU A 180 -16.16 -1.48 12.50
C LEU A 180 -16.63 -0.27 11.67
N THR A 181 -17.69 0.43 12.14
CA THR A 181 -18.20 1.60 11.45
C THR A 181 -17.29 2.82 11.67
N ASP A 182 -17.07 3.59 10.59
CA ASP A 182 -16.31 4.83 10.64
C ASP A 182 -17.18 5.98 11.17
N HIS A 183 -17.26 6.10 12.49
CA HIS A 183 -18.02 7.17 13.18
C HIS A 183 -17.51 8.58 12.87
N TYR A 184 -16.23 8.75 12.46
CA TYR A 184 -15.72 10.05 12.03
C TYR A 184 -16.42 10.53 10.75
N THR A 185 -16.62 9.65 9.79
CA THR A 185 -17.33 9.98 8.54
C THR A 185 -18.78 10.31 8.80
N GLU A 186 -19.45 9.59 9.69
CA GLU A 186 -20.85 9.88 10.09
C GLU A 186 -20.97 11.25 10.76
N ALA A 187 -20.16 11.51 11.79
CA ALA A 187 -20.13 12.80 12.48
C ALA A 187 -19.80 13.97 11.53
N LEU A 188 -18.90 13.75 10.57
CA LEU A 188 -18.57 14.75 9.55
C LEU A 188 -19.77 15.04 8.64
N HIS A 189 -20.54 14.04 8.25
CA HIS A 189 -21.75 14.22 7.45
C HIS A 189 -22.81 15.02 8.20
N GLU A 190 -23.01 14.77 9.50
CA GLU A 190 -23.94 15.55 10.33
C GLU A 190 -23.53 17.03 10.41
N VAL A 191 -22.23 17.30 10.63
CA VAL A 191 -21.71 18.68 10.66
C VAL A 191 -21.89 19.37 9.31
N ILE A 192 -21.68 18.66 8.19
CA ILE A 192 -21.88 19.20 6.85
C ILE A 192 -23.35 19.50 6.60
N ALA A 193 -24.26 18.61 6.99
CA ALA A 193 -25.70 18.79 6.84
C ALA A 193 -26.18 20.03 7.63
N ALA A 194 -25.80 20.12 8.91
CA ALA A 194 -26.15 21.28 9.75
C ALA A 194 -25.67 22.62 9.16
N LYS A 195 -24.41 22.65 8.64
CA LYS A 195 -23.88 23.87 8.01
C LYS A 195 -24.51 24.18 6.64
N ALA A 196 -25.09 23.21 5.97
CA ALA A 196 -25.78 23.43 4.71
C ALA A 196 -27.19 23.99 4.91
N GLU A 197 -27.84 23.65 6.03
CA GLU A 197 -29.16 24.19 6.41
C GLU A 197 -29.10 25.65 6.91
N ASP A 198 -27.97 26.05 7.51
CA ASP A 198 -27.74 27.42 8.02
C ASP A 198 -27.29 28.42 6.92
N ARG A 199 -27.28 28.04 5.64
CA ARG A 199 -26.95 28.89 4.49
C ARG A 199 -28.18 29.20 3.65
#